data_7a06b56ee7c1b691197374b4b0a1a8e6
#
_entry.id   7a06b56ee7c1b691197374b4b0a1a8e6
#
_cell.length_a   1.000
_cell.length_b   1.000
_cell.length_c   1.000
_cell.angle_alpha   90.00
_cell.angle_beta   90.00
_cell.angle_gamma   90.00
#
_symmetry.space_group_name_H-M   'P 1'
#
loop_
_entity.id
_entity.type
_entity.pdbx_description
1 polymer ?
#
loop_
_entity_poly.entity_id
_entity_poly.type
_entity_poly.pdbx_seq_one_letter_code
_entity_poly.pdbx_strand_id
1 'polypeptide(L)'
;MENIKKIIILISLITICAVIISIIDLNKKVNNLQNNLIENKEKNQAEVNISAEIPNLTVQDEENLEEQEVEDEGFELQGEIAYEGGKSRSWNLNIYGEPKLTYISQIDNRWKNYPYTVTNNKSQTIGKSGCGVATAAMIIDSIVGNVSVTELADVFVKYGYRSPNNGTYWSANRAIADEFNIEYQETSNFSVMLEKLKNNNYIIASVGNGLFTTGGHYIMIYGVDGNNLKIYDPFLYKGKFDTSTRRGKAYVDGDTVICSTTNFKNYANYKRFFCYKYNRTDNSNENKSEMTSYTRYVRVSSRLNIRSGAGIENKIVGKLNNNERVTVYETKGNWSRIGENKWVSSDYLAEKSVNVNRNTVGQYKRLKNRTYLYSKSNLTGKKYTYLAKTQVKIIRNVSSNIDYVYVVKTGGYAYIRTNAYK
;
A
#
# COMPACT_ATOMS: atom_id res chain seq x y z
N MET A 1 -13.77 24.23 -66.56
CA MET A 1 -14.11 24.21 -65.12
C MET A 1 -15.13 23.10 -64.79
N GLU A 2 -16.16 22.88 -65.59
CA GLU A 2 -17.21 21.89 -65.32
C GLU A 2 -16.73 20.44 -65.30
N ASN A 3 -15.84 20.04 -66.21
CA ASN A 3 -15.25 18.71 -66.27
C ASN A 3 -14.38 18.38 -65.04
N ILE A 4 -13.70 19.38 -64.48
CA ILE A 4 -12.89 19.20 -63.27
C ILE A 4 -13.78 18.96 -62.04
N LYS A 5 -14.91 19.64 -61.94
CA LYS A 5 -15.89 19.43 -60.86
C LYS A 5 -16.49 18.02 -60.94
N LYS A 6 -16.81 17.53 -62.12
CA LYS A 6 -17.32 16.15 -62.28
C LYS A 6 -16.30 15.08 -61.89
N ILE A 7 -15.02 15.31 -62.17
CA ILE A 7 -13.94 14.39 -61.79
C ILE A 7 -13.75 14.36 -60.25
N ILE A 8 -13.80 15.54 -59.57
CA ILE A 8 -13.70 15.63 -58.10
C ILE A 8 -14.86 14.90 -57.43
N ILE A 9 -16.08 15.08 -57.94
CA ILE A 9 -17.29 14.40 -57.41
C ILE A 9 -17.16 12.88 -57.58
N LEU A 10 -16.66 12.39 -58.73
CA LEU A 10 -16.47 10.96 -58.97
C LEU A 10 -15.44 10.36 -58.04
N ILE A 11 -14.30 11.04 -57.80
CA ILE A 11 -13.26 10.60 -56.86
C ILE A 11 -13.82 10.55 -55.42
N SER A 12 -14.63 11.56 -55.00
CA SER A 12 -15.24 11.56 -53.70
C SER A 12 -16.23 10.40 -53.49
N LEU A 13 -17.01 10.07 -54.51
CA LEU A 13 -17.93 8.93 -54.45
C LEU A 13 -17.19 7.59 -54.34
N ILE A 14 -16.07 7.40 -55.08
CA ILE A 14 -15.27 6.22 -54.99
C ILE A 14 -14.64 6.04 -53.63
N THR A 15 -14.14 7.13 -53.03
CA THR A 15 -13.57 7.07 -51.65
C THR A 15 -14.63 6.77 -50.59
N ILE A 16 -15.84 7.35 -50.70
CA ILE A 16 -16.96 7.03 -49.79
C ILE A 16 -17.36 5.54 -49.92
N CYS A 17 -17.45 5.01 -51.15
CA CYS A 17 -17.78 3.60 -51.35
C CYS A 17 -16.71 2.69 -50.73
N ALA A 18 -15.41 3.00 -50.87
CA ALA A 18 -14.33 2.25 -50.26
C ALA A 18 -14.37 2.22 -48.74
N VAL A 19 -14.73 3.36 -48.12
CA VAL A 19 -14.91 3.45 -46.65
C VAL A 19 -16.12 2.63 -46.21
N ILE A 20 -17.23 2.67 -46.92
CA ILE A 20 -18.44 1.88 -46.59
C ILE A 20 -18.14 0.38 -46.66
N ILE A 21 -17.40 -0.08 -47.70
CA ILE A 21 -16.99 -1.50 -47.83
C ILE A 21 -16.11 -1.91 -46.64
N SER A 22 -15.17 -1.07 -46.25
CA SER A 22 -14.30 -1.33 -45.08
C SER A 22 -15.07 -1.44 -43.76
N ILE A 23 -16.10 -0.61 -43.58
CA ILE A 23 -16.98 -0.66 -42.40
C ILE A 23 -17.80 -1.96 -42.39
N ILE A 24 -18.31 -2.39 -43.52
CA ILE A 24 -19.09 -3.64 -43.63
C ILE A 24 -18.21 -4.85 -43.29
N ASP A 25 -16.94 -4.84 -43.76
CA ASP A 25 -15.99 -5.92 -43.49
C ASP A 25 -15.58 -5.97 -42.03
N LEU A 26 -15.41 -4.82 -41.39
CA LEU A 26 -15.13 -4.70 -39.97
C LEU A 26 -16.31 -5.23 -39.13
N ASN A 27 -17.54 -4.87 -39.49
CA ASN A 27 -18.74 -5.36 -38.79
C ASN A 27 -18.89 -6.89 -38.94
N LYS A 28 -18.55 -7.48 -40.08
CA LYS A 28 -18.55 -8.96 -40.23
C LYS A 28 -17.51 -9.62 -39.33
N LYS A 29 -16.32 -9.04 -39.18
CA LYS A 29 -15.29 -9.53 -38.25
C LYS A 29 -15.71 -9.46 -36.79
N VAL A 30 -16.36 -8.36 -36.38
CA VAL A 30 -16.90 -8.18 -35.02
C VAL A 30 -17.98 -9.23 -34.73
N ASN A 31 -18.93 -9.43 -35.65
CA ASN A 31 -19.99 -10.42 -35.45
C ASN A 31 -19.43 -11.87 -35.37
N ASN A 32 -18.42 -12.22 -36.17
CA ASN A 32 -17.77 -13.54 -36.07
C ASN A 32 -17.04 -13.74 -34.73
N LEU A 33 -16.40 -12.70 -34.19
CA LEU A 33 -15.76 -12.74 -32.87
C LEU A 33 -16.80 -12.89 -31.75
N GLN A 34 -17.97 -12.22 -31.86
CA GLN A 34 -19.05 -12.38 -30.89
C GLN A 34 -19.65 -13.79 -30.91
N ASN A 35 -19.84 -14.37 -32.07
CA ASN A 35 -20.37 -15.74 -32.20
C ASN A 35 -19.38 -16.77 -31.63
N ASN A 36 -18.08 -16.63 -31.87
CA ASN A 36 -17.05 -17.50 -31.28
C ASN A 36 -17.00 -17.40 -29.74
N LEU A 37 -17.24 -16.20 -29.19
CA LEU A 37 -17.34 -15.99 -27.75
C LEU A 37 -18.57 -16.67 -27.13
N ILE A 38 -19.71 -16.71 -27.84
CA ILE A 38 -20.92 -17.37 -27.41
C ILE A 38 -20.73 -18.90 -27.43
N GLU A 39 -20.19 -19.45 -28.51
CA GLU A 39 -19.89 -20.90 -28.59
C GLU A 39 -18.91 -21.37 -27.51
N ASN A 40 -17.88 -20.58 -27.19
CA ASN A 40 -16.96 -20.93 -26.10
C ASN A 40 -17.61 -20.83 -24.71
N LYS A 41 -18.58 -19.93 -24.51
CA LYS A 41 -19.34 -19.87 -23.26
C LYS A 41 -20.27 -21.08 -23.08
N GLU A 42 -20.90 -21.54 -24.15
CA GLU A 42 -21.78 -22.71 -24.11
C GLU A 42 -21.01 -24.03 -23.90
N LYS A 43 -19.79 -24.16 -24.45
CA LYS A 43 -18.89 -25.29 -24.19
C LYS A 43 -18.42 -25.35 -22.73
N ASN A 44 -18.07 -24.20 -22.14
CA ASN A 44 -17.63 -24.16 -20.74
C ASN A 44 -18.77 -24.38 -19.74
N GLN A 45 -20.04 -24.10 -20.11
CA GLN A 45 -21.21 -24.43 -19.25
C GLN A 45 -21.58 -25.92 -19.27
N ALA A 46 -21.22 -26.66 -20.30
CA ALA A 46 -21.48 -28.07 -20.39
C ALA A 46 -20.52 -28.94 -19.55
N GLU A 47 -19.34 -28.46 -19.22
CA GLU A 47 -18.34 -29.19 -18.42
C GLU A 47 -18.50 -29.03 -16.89
N VAL A 48 -19.30 -28.07 -16.42
CA VAL A 48 -19.46 -27.78 -14.96
C VAL A 48 -20.53 -28.64 -14.24
N ASN A 49 -21.26 -29.52 -14.92
CA ASN A 49 -22.34 -30.32 -14.33
C ASN A 49 -21.93 -31.76 -14.01
N ILE A 50 -20.78 -32.01 -13.39
CA ILE A 50 -20.50 -33.34 -12.81
C ILE A 50 -20.07 -33.18 -11.34
N SER A 51 -21.03 -33.52 -10.45
CA SER A 51 -20.95 -34.03 -9.06
C SER A 51 -19.95 -33.40 -8.09
N ALA A 52 -20.46 -32.76 -7.04
CA ALA A 52 -19.78 -32.59 -5.78
C ALA A 52 -20.53 -33.28 -4.63
N GLU A 53 -19.99 -34.36 -4.13
CA GLU A 53 -20.26 -34.87 -2.79
C GLU A 53 -19.30 -34.26 -1.81
N ILE A 54 -19.80 -33.76 -0.66
CA ILE A 54 -19.06 -33.10 0.40
C ILE A 54 -18.67 -34.16 1.45
N PRO A 55 -17.40 -34.31 1.81
CA PRO A 55 -17.01 -34.93 3.08
C PRO A 55 -16.80 -33.88 4.17
N ASN A 56 -17.38 -34.16 5.34
CA ASN A 56 -17.11 -33.48 6.61
C ASN A 56 -15.60 -33.46 6.94
N LEU A 57 -15.03 -32.32 7.21
CA LEU A 57 -13.68 -32.22 7.79
C LEU A 57 -13.72 -31.62 9.18
N THR A 58 -13.16 -32.39 10.11
CA THR A 58 -12.85 -32.07 11.49
C THR A 58 -11.65 -31.11 11.56
N VAL A 59 -11.69 -30.25 12.57
CA VAL A 59 -10.67 -29.25 12.92
C VAL A 59 -9.38 -29.97 13.36
N GLN A 60 -8.34 -29.90 12.54
CA GLN A 60 -6.91 -29.94 12.92
C GLN A 60 -6.09 -29.51 11.71
N ASP A 61 -5.16 -28.57 11.97
CA ASP A 61 -3.98 -28.18 11.18
C ASP A 61 -3.95 -26.72 10.74
N GLU A 62 -3.29 -25.91 11.57
CA GLU A 62 -2.87 -24.53 11.28
C GLU A 62 -1.63 -24.46 10.37
N GLU A 63 -1.26 -25.46 9.60
CA GLU A 63 0.00 -25.52 8.85
C GLU A 63 -0.07 -25.50 7.33
N ASN A 64 -1.24 -25.36 6.70
CA ASN A 64 -1.33 -25.28 5.24
C ASN A 64 -2.12 -24.04 4.79
N LEU A 65 -1.47 -22.87 4.79
CA LEU A 65 -1.83 -21.74 3.92
C LEU A 65 -1.24 -22.00 2.53
N GLU A 66 -1.67 -23.07 1.88
CA GLU A 66 -1.50 -23.17 0.44
C GLU A 66 -2.37 -22.09 -0.23
N GLU A 67 -1.78 -21.34 -1.16
CA GLU A 67 -2.51 -20.48 -2.08
C GLU A 67 -3.60 -21.34 -2.74
N GLN A 68 -4.84 -21.29 -2.24
CA GLN A 68 -5.96 -21.75 -3.03
C GLN A 68 -6.04 -20.84 -4.22
N GLU A 69 -5.69 -21.39 -5.38
CA GLU A 69 -5.79 -20.74 -6.68
C GLU A 69 -7.19 -20.20 -6.85
N VAL A 70 -7.35 -18.90 -6.68
CA VAL A 70 -8.44 -18.19 -7.31
C VAL A 70 -7.96 -17.99 -8.74
N GLU A 71 -8.42 -18.84 -9.66
CA GLU A 71 -8.19 -18.64 -11.08
C GLU A 71 -8.72 -17.25 -11.45
N ASP A 72 -7.79 -16.31 -11.62
CA ASP A 72 -8.08 -14.94 -11.98
C ASP A 72 -7.95 -14.78 -13.51
N GLU A 73 -8.88 -15.40 -14.23
CA GLU A 73 -8.99 -15.21 -15.68
C GLU A 73 -9.62 -13.86 -16.09
N GLY A 74 -9.88 -12.95 -15.16
CA GLY A 74 -10.67 -11.77 -15.45
C GLY A 74 -10.03 -10.42 -15.23
N PHE A 75 -8.80 -10.35 -14.75
CA PHE A 75 -8.20 -9.06 -14.36
C PHE A 75 -7.85 -8.14 -15.54
N GLU A 76 -7.70 -8.67 -16.75
CA GLU A 76 -7.29 -7.90 -17.93
C GLU A 76 -8.44 -7.22 -18.69
N LEU A 77 -9.68 -7.63 -18.52
CA LEU A 77 -10.73 -7.28 -19.49
C LEU A 77 -11.96 -6.62 -18.91
N GLN A 78 -12.05 -6.41 -17.61
CA GLN A 78 -13.27 -5.78 -17.10
C GLN A 78 -13.07 -4.32 -16.75
N GLY A 79 -13.35 -3.59 -17.81
CA GLY A 79 -14.13 -2.37 -17.70
C GLY A 79 -13.39 -1.26 -17.03
N GLU A 80 -12.89 -0.46 -17.86
CA GLU A 80 -13.20 0.95 -17.76
C GLU A 80 -14.70 1.09 -17.38
N ILE A 81 -15.02 0.92 -16.09
CA ILE A 81 -16.09 1.77 -15.57
C ILE A 81 -15.53 3.15 -15.83
N ALA A 82 -16.11 3.84 -16.81
CA ALA A 82 -15.70 5.15 -17.23
C ALA A 82 -15.52 5.97 -15.95
N TYR A 83 -14.25 6.25 -15.60
CA TYR A 83 -13.94 7.22 -14.59
C TYR A 83 -14.44 8.55 -15.15
N GLU A 84 -15.62 8.99 -14.72
CA GLU A 84 -16.08 10.33 -15.00
C GLU A 84 -15.16 11.29 -14.26
N GLY A 85 -14.05 11.64 -14.91
CA GLY A 85 -13.10 12.61 -14.43
C GLY A 85 -13.80 13.92 -14.10
N GLY A 86 -13.60 14.42 -12.89
CA GLY A 86 -13.88 15.81 -12.60
C GLY A 86 -14.82 16.15 -11.45
N LYS A 87 -15.26 15.21 -10.62
CA LYS A 87 -15.88 15.56 -9.33
C LYS A 87 -15.05 15.00 -8.19
N SER A 88 -14.44 15.87 -7.39
CA SER A 88 -13.87 15.56 -6.10
C SER A 88 -14.89 14.75 -5.30
N ARG A 89 -14.66 13.44 -5.18
CA ARG A 89 -15.46 12.57 -4.34
C ARG A 89 -14.76 12.55 -3.00
N SER A 90 -15.26 13.28 -2.03
CA SER A 90 -14.77 13.15 -0.66
C SER A 90 -15.11 11.76 -0.14
N TRP A 91 -14.11 10.95 0.05
CA TRP A 91 -14.26 9.60 0.63
C TRP A 91 -14.57 9.64 2.13
N ASN A 92 -14.48 10.81 2.76
CA ASN A 92 -14.65 11.03 4.22
C ASN A 92 -13.79 10.09 5.08
N LEU A 93 -12.63 9.69 4.57
CA LEU A 93 -11.67 8.89 5.30
C LEU A 93 -11.01 9.71 6.41
N ASN A 94 -10.85 9.10 7.56
CA ASN A 94 -10.10 9.69 8.65
C ASN A 94 -8.60 9.46 8.43
N ILE A 95 -7.90 10.47 7.94
CA ILE A 95 -6.45 10.44 7.81
C ILE A 95 -5.82 11.01 9.09
N TYR A 96 -4.84 10.33 9.63
CA TYR A 96 -4.21 10.70 10.90
C TYR A 96 -2.71 10.41 10.91
N GLY A 97 -1.98 11.21 11.69
CA GLY A 97 -0.52 11.12 11.78
C GLY A 97 0.19 11.79 10.60
N GLU A 98 1.50 11.74 10.63
CA GLU A 98 2.35 12.25 9.55
C GLU A 98 2.63 11.12 8.55
N PRO A 99 2.85 11.43 7.27
CA PRO A 99 3.22 10.44 6.26
C PRO A 99 4.43 9.62 6.70
N LYS A 100 4.33 8.31 6.53
CA LYS A 100 5.42 7.40 6.87
C LYS A 100 5.35 6.16 6.01
N LEU A 101 6.46 5.79 5.38
CA LEU A 101 6.57 4.52 4.68
C LEU A 101 6.21 3.36 5.63
N THR A 102 5.13 2.67 5.33
CA THR A 102 4.52 1.66 6.21
C THR A 102 4.19 0.40 5.40
N TYR A 103 4.60 -0.76 5.90
CA TYR A 103 4.15 -2.04 5.38
C TYR A 103 2.78 -2.40 5.97
N ILE A 104 1.86 -2.85 5.10
CA ILE A 104 0.52 -3.30 5.48
C ILE A 104 0.26 -4.67 4.86
N SER A 105 0.14 -5.69 5.72
CA SER A 105 -0.20 -7.05 5.29
C SER A 105 -1.71 -7.20 5.12
N GLN A 106 -2.17 -7.73 3.98
CA GLN A 106 -3.58 -8.07 3.81
C GLN A 106 -4.03 -9.22 4.72
N ILE A 107 -3.09 -10.08 5.14
CA ILE A 107 -3.37 -11.22 6.02
C ILE A 107 -3.16 -10.92 7.52
N ASP A 108 -3.06 -9.64 7.90
CA ASP A 108 -2.98 -9.23 9.30
C ASP A 108 -4.26 -9.62 10.05
N ASN A 109 -4.11 -10.25 11.22
CA ASN A 109 -5.22 -10.72 12.06
C ASN A 109 -6.25 -9.63 12.43
N ARG A 110 -5.84 -8.36 12.37
CA ARG A 110 -6.72 -7.22 12.67
C ARG A 110 -7.84 -7.03 11.65
N TRP A 111 -7.61 -7.43 10.38
CA TRP A 111 -8.56 -7.20 9.28
C TRP A 111 -8.65 -8.31 8.24
N LYS A 112 -7.84 -9.36 8.27
CA LYS A 112 -7.87 -10.43 7.25
C LYS A 112 -9.27 -11.02 7.02
N ASN A 113 -10.09 -11.07 8.07
CA ASN A 113 -11.45 -11.61 8.02
C ASN A 113 -12.52 -10.52 7.75
N TYR A 114 -12.12 -9.26 7.57
CA TYR A 114 -13.06 -8.19 7.28
C TYR A 114 -13.67 -8.38 5.89
N PRO A 115 -15.01 -8.28 5.72
CA PRO A 115 -15.67 -8.45 4.43
C PRO A 115 -15.15 -7.46 3.40
N TYR A 116 -14.82 -7.96 2.21
CA TYR A 116 -14.45 -7.14 1.06
C TYR A 116 -15.16 -7.69 -0.17
N THR A 117 -16.45 -7.39 -0.30
CA THR A 117 -17.35 -8.01 -1.29
C THR A 117 -18.45 -7.05 -1.72
N VAL A 118 -18.91 -7.18 -2.98
CA VAL A 118 -20.10 -6.52 -3.53
C VAL A 118 -21.24 -7.53 -3.80
N THR A 119 -21.03 -8.82 -3.53
CA THR A 119 -21.96 -9.91 -3.82
C THR A 119 -22.49 -10.62 -2.57
N ASN A 120 -22.24 -10.07 -1.38
CA ASN A 120 -22.54 -10.72 -0.08
C ASN A 120 -21.84 -12.09 0.13
N ASN A 121 -20.86 -12.44 -0.67
CA ASN A 121 -20.07 -13.65 -0.51
C ASN A 121 -19.14 -13.51 0.71
N LYS A 122 -19.48 -14.17 1.81
CA LYS A 122 -18.71 -14.11 3.07
C LYS A 122 -17.29 -14.65 2.97
N SER A 123 -16.96 -15.40 1.93
CA SER A 123 -15.60 -15.87 1.69
C SER A 123 -14.69 -14.78 1.10
N GLN A 124 -15.26 -13.72 0.56
CA GLN A 124 -14.51 -12.58 0.02
C GLN A 124 -14.15 -11.61 1.15
N THR A 125 -12.92 -11.69 1.62
CA THR A 125 -12.39 -10.89 2.72
C THR A 125 -11.12 -10.15 2.28
N ILE A 126 -10.68 -9.18 3.08
CA ILE A 126 -9.40 -8.49 2.84
C ILE A 126 -8.25 -9.51 2.75
N GLY A 127 -8.22 -10.51 3.63
CA GLY A 127 -7.19 -11.54 3.62
C GLY A 127 -7.11 -12.32 2.31
N LYS A 128 -8.24 -12.57 1.66
CA LYS A 128 -8.29 -13.35 0.42
C LYS A 128 -8.14 -12.53 -0.86
N SER A 129 -8.65 -11.30 -0.88
CA SER A 129 -8.71 -10.49 -2.12
C SER A 129 -8.39 -9.00 -1.92
N GLY A 130 -7.80 -8.63 -0.79
CA GLY A 130 -7.57 -7.24 -0.40
C GLY A 130 -6.18 -6.69 -0.74
N CYS A 131 -5.41 -7.31 -1.63
CA CYS A 131 -4.08 -6.80 -2.01
C CYS A 131 -4.14 -5.35 -2.51
N GLY A 132 -5.17 -5.01 -3.30
CA GLY A 132 -5.37 -3.63 -3.78
C GLY A 132 -5.70 -2.64 -2.65
N VAL A 133 -6.50 -3.04 -1.66
CA VAL A 133 -6.78 -2.19 -0.48
C VAL A 133 -5.53 -2.00 0.36
N ALA A 134 -4.77 -3.08 0.61
CA ALA A 134 -3.57 -3.01 1.42
C ALA A 134 -2.46 -2.16 0.76
N THR A 135 -2.23 -2.31 -0.56
CA THR A 135 -1.27 -1.46 -1.28
C THR A 135 -1.72 -0.01 -1.38
N ALA A 136 -3.03 0.24 -1.54
CA ALA A 136 -3.59 1.58 -1.49
C ALA A 136 -3.38 2.24 -0.12
N ALA A 137 -3.63 1.52 0.96
CA ALA A 137 -3.36 2.00 2.31
C ALA A 137 -1.86 2.29 2.54
N MET A 138 -0.95 1.45 2.01
CA MET A 138 0.48 1.72 2.06
C MET A 138 0.83 3.05 1.35
N ILE A 139 0.25 3.33 0.17
CA ILE A 139 0.47 4.59 -0.55
C ILE A 139 -0.06 5.78 0.26
N ILE A 140 -1.29 5.69 0.76
CA ILE A 140 -1.90 6.77 1.55
C ILE A 140 -1.08 7.02 2.82
N ASP A 141 -0.73 5.97 3.57
CA ASP A 141 0.11 6.08 4.79
C ASP A 141 1.47 6.72 4.50
N SER A 142 2.04 6.41 3.34
CA SER A 142 3.38 6.87 2.98
C SER A 142 3.43 8.31 2.46
N ILE A 143 2.32 8.84 1.93
CA ILE A 143 2.28 10.16 1.27
C ILE A 143 1.41 11.16 2.03
N VAL A 144 0.32 10.71 2.62
CA VAL A 144 -0.72 11.59 3.19
C VAL A 144 -0.79 11.46 4.70
N GLY A 145 -0.82 10.23 5.21
CA GLY A 145 -0.97 9.90 6.62
C GLY A 145 -1.74 8.60 6.78
N ASN A 146 -1.80 8.06 7.99
CA ASN A 146 -2.36 6.74 8.25
C ASN A 146 -3.86 6.67 7.94
N VAL A 147 -4.27 5.63 7.24
CA VAL A 147 -5.67 5.31 6.94
C VAL A 147 -6.07 3.97 7.56
N SER A 148 -7.33 3.82 7.91
CA SER A 148 -7.88 2.52 8.31
C SER A 148 -8.06 1.63 7.08
N VAL A 149 -7.46 0.43 7.09
CA VAL A 149 -7.58 -0.55 6.00
C VAL A 149 -9.03 -0.97 5.79
N THR A 150 -9.81 -1.12 6.87
CA THR A 150 -11.23 -1.49 6.80
C THR A 150 -12.11 -0.35 6.30
N GLU A 151 -11.86 0.90 6.72
CA GLU A 151 -12.58 2.05 6.18
C GLU A 151 -12.28 2.25 4.68
N LEU A 152 -11.05 2.02 4.25
CA LEU A 152 -10.69 2.08 2.84
C LEU A 152 -11.34 0.96 2.02
N ALA A 153 -11.45 -0.25 2.59
CA ALA A 153 -12.19 -1.35 1.96
C ALA A 153 -13.66 -1.00 1.75
N ASP A 154 -14.32 -0.40 2.76
CA ASP A 154 -15.70 0.08 2.66
C ASP A 154 -15.87 1.16 1.58
N VAL A 155 -14.91 2.07 1.47
CA VAL A 155 -14.87 3.08 0.40
C VAL A 155 -14.76 2.41 -0.96
N PHE A 156 -13.88 1.44 -1.12
CA PHE A 156 -13.70 0.75 -2.41
C PHE A 156 -14.95 -0.04 -2.82
N VAL A 157 -15.65 -0.66 -1.88
CA VAL A 157 -16.95 -1.30 -2.13
C VAL A 157 -18.00 -0.25 -2.51
N LYS A 158 -18.13 0.80 -1.71
CA LYS A 158 -19.14 1.85 -1.89
C LYS A 158 -19.05 2.58 -3.24
N TYR A 159 -17.82 2.85 -3.69
CA TYR A 159 -17.59 3.61 -4.93
C TYR A 159 -17.29 2.73 -6.15
N GLY A 160 -17.51 1.41 -6.05
CA GLY A 160 -17.43 0.49 -7.19
C GLY A 160 -16.01 0.14 -7.61
N TYR A 161 -15.02 0.30 -6.74
CA TYR A 161 -13.63 -0.12 -7.02
C TYR A 161 -13.38 -1.58 -6.67
N ARG A 162 -14.31 -2.24 -5.98
CA ARG A 162 -14.27 -3.67 -5.71
C ARG A 162 -14.94 -4.45 -6.83
N SER A 163 -14.21 -5.38 -7.45
CA SER A 163 -14.77 -6.30 -8.46
C SER A 163 -15.63 -7.38 -7.79
N PRO A 164 -16.72 -7.85 -8.41
CA PRO A 164 -17.56 -8.91 -7.85
C PRO A 164 -16.79 -10.22 -7.59
N ASN A 165 -15.89 -10.60 -8.48
CA ASN A 165 -15.18 -11.88 -8.41
C ASN A 165 -13.67 -11.71 -8.10
N ASN A 166 -13.07 -10.63 -8.58
CA ASN A 166 -11.63 -10.42 -8.54
C ASN A 166 -11.30 -9.16 -7.76
N GLY A 167 -10.34 -9.12 -6.92
CA GLY A 167 -9.81 -8.03 -6.11
C GLY A 167 -10.32 -6.60 -6.36
N THR A 168 -9.41 -5.70 -6.62
CA THR A 168 -9.66 -4.25 -6.79
C THR A 168 -9.44 -3.85 -8.24
N TYR A 169 -10.33 -3.06 -8.83
CA TYR A 169 -10.16 -2.51 -10.17
C TYR A 169 -8.97 -1.54 -10.26
N TRP A 170 -8.34 -1.46 -11.43
CA TRP A 170 -7.24 -0.52 -11.68
C TRP A 170 -7.65 0.95 -11.49
N SER A 171 -8.91 1.29 -11.76
CA SER A 171 -9.47 2.63 -11.59
C SER A 171 -9.36 3.16 -10.14
N ALA A 172 -9.27 2.29 -9.14
CA ALA A 172 -9.03 2.69 -7.75
C ALA A 172 -7.71 3.47 -7.60
N ASN A 173 -6.69 3.14 -8.40
CA ASN A 173 -5.38 3.79 -8.29
C ASN A 173 -5.44 5.27 -8.73
N ARG A 174 -6.16 5.57 -9.81
CA ARG A 174 -6.42 6.96 -10.22
C ARG A 174 -7.23 7.69 -9.16
N ALA A 175 -8.28 7.03 -8.64
CA ALA A 175 -9.15 7.63 -7.65
C ALA A 175 -8.44 7.99 -6.33
N ILE A 176 -7.45 7.20 -5.89
CA ILE A 176 -6.58 7.55 -4.76
C ILE A 176 -5.83 8.86 -5.05
N ALA A 177 -5.24 8.96 -6.23
CA ALA A 177 -4.46 10.14 -6.60
C ALA A 177 -5.32 11.41 -6.61
N ASP A 178 -6.52 11.31 -7.15
CA ASP A 178 -7.45 12.43 -7.26
C ASP A 178 -8.04 12.83 -5.89
N GLU A 179 -8.40 11.85 -5.03
CA GLU A 179 -8.92 12.12 -3.68
C GLU A 179 -7.92 12.88 -2.82
N PHE A 180 -6.63 12.52 -2.91
CA PHE A 180 -5.57 13.10 -2.09
C PHE A 180 -4.71 14.14 -2.82
N ASN A 181 -5.09 14.52 -4.05
CA ASN A 181 -4.35 15.47 -4.89
C ASN A 181 -2.87 15.10 -5.04
N ILE A 182 -2.60 13.82 -5.36
CA ILE A 182 -1.25 13.29 -5.57
C ILE A 182 -0.94 13.32 -7.06
N GLU A 183 0.22 13.87 -7.45
CA GLU A 183 0.71 13.75 -8.82
C GLU A 183 0.85 12.28 -9.21
N TYR A 184 0.24 11.89 -10.31
CA TYR A 184 0.04 10.50 -10.68
C TYR A 184 0.26 10.24 -12.17
N GLN A 185 0.87 9.09 -12.47
CA GLN A 185 1.05 8.61 -13.84
C GLN A 185 0.93 7.09 -13.91
N GLU A 186 0.27 6.59 -14.95
CA GLU A 186 0.26 5.17 -15.29
C GLU A 186 1.23 4.84 -16.42
N THR A 187 1.81 3.64 -16.38
CA THR A 187 2.64 3.13 -17.46
C THR A 187 2.72 1.60 -17.42
N SER A 188 2.88 0.97 -18.59
CA SER A 188 3.28 -0.44 -18.70
C SER A 188 4.78 -0.58 -19.02
N ASN A 189 5.49 0.53 -19.21
CA ASN A 189 6.90 0.53 -19.56
C ASN A 189 7.77 0.45 -18.29
N PHE A 190 8.53 -0.62 -18.15
CA PHE A 190 9.41 -0.87 -17.01
C PHE A 190 10.48 0.23 -16.83
N SER A 191 11.05 0.75 -17.92
CA SER A 191 12.09 1.79 -17.84
C SER A 191 11.50 3.11 -17.31
N VAL A 192 10.29 3.47 -17.75
CA VAL A 192 9.57 4.65 -17.24
C VAL A 192 9.22 4.47 -15.77
N MET A 193 8.73 3.30 -15.36
CA MET A 193 8.48 3.00 -13.94
C MET A 193 9.75 3.15 -13.11
N LEU A 194 10.89 2.61 -13.57
CA LEU A 194 12.16 2.69 -12.84
C LEU A 194 12.67 4.14 -12.73
N GLU A 195 12.47 4.96 -13.76
CA GLU A 195 12.77 6.38 -13.73
C GLU A 195 11.88 7.10 -12.70
N LYS A 196 10.57 6.86 -12.72
CA LYS A 196 9.64 7.43 -11.74
C LYS A 196 10.00 7.03 -10.31
N LEU A 197 10.32 5.75 -10.08
CA LEU A 197 10.75 5.26 -8.77
C LEU A 197 12.00 6.01 -8.26
N LYS A 198 12.99 6.26 -9.11
CA LYS A 198 14.19 7.05 -8.80
C LYS A 198 13.89 8.53 -8.58
N ASN A 199 12.79 9.05 -9.12
CA ASN A 199 12.35 10.44 -9.05
C ASN A 199 11.22 10.64 -8.02
N ASN A 200 11.37 10.09 -6.80
CA ASN A 200 10.46 10.27 -5.68
C ASN A 200 9.01 9.84 -6.00
N ASN A 201 8.83 8.67 -6.57
CA ASN A 201 7.53 8.05 -6.68
C ASN A 201 7.51 6.72 -5.93
N TYR A 202 6.41 6.44 -5.26
CA TYR A 202 6.02 5.08 -4.89
C TYR A 202 5.21 4.47 -6.02
N ILE A 203 5.37 3.18 -6.24
CA ILE A 203 4.76 2.49 -7.37
C ILE A 203 3.87 1.35 -6.86
N ILE A 204 2.60 1.34 -7.23
CA ILE A 204 1.84 0.09 -7.17
C ILE A 204 2.07 -0.63 -8.51
N ALA A 205 2.46 -1.89 -8.46
CA ALA A 205 2.57 -2.75 -9.62
C ALA A 205 1.45 -3.79 -9.61
N SER A 206 0.66 -3.84 -10.69
CA SER A 206 -0.23 -4.95 -10.97
C SER A 206 0.58 -6.05 -11.65
N VAL A 207 0.58 -7.24 -11.06
CA VAL A 207 1.33 -8.42 -11.52
C VAL A 207 0.39 -9.60 -11.69
N GLY A 208 0.66 -10.44 -12.70
CA GLY A 208 -0.06 -11.68 -12.93
C GLY A 208 0.71 -12.90 -12.43
N ASN A 209 0.26 -14.09 -12.83
CA ASN A 209 0.89 -15.36 -12.48
C ASN A 209 2.41 -15.33 -12.75
N GLY A 210 3.20 -15.54 -11.68
CA GLY A 210 4.65 -15.47 -11.73
C GLY A 210 5.32 -15.44 -10.37
N LEU A 211 6.30 -14.56 -10.19
CA LEU A 211 7.14 -14.51 -8.99
C LEU A 211 6.35 -14.21 -7.70
N PHE A 212 5.34 -13.35 -7.76
CA PHE A 212 4.63 -12.84 -6.57
C PHE A 212 3.30 -13.54 -6.30
N THR A 213 2.69 -14.15 -7.30
CA THR A 213 1.36 -14.76 -7.21
C THR A 213 1.17 -15.82 -8.28
N THR A 214 0.17 -16.67 -8.12
CA THR A 214 -0.33 -17.61 -9.13
C THR A 214 -1.47 -17.03 -9.95
N GLY A 215 -2.12 -15.94 -9.48
CA GLY A 215 -3.17 -15.21 -10.16
C GLY A 215 -2.83 -13.74 -10.37
N GLY A 216 -3.79 -12.84 -10.13
CA GLY A 216 -3.58 -11.39 -10.12
C GLY A 216 -3.18 -10.88 -8.74
N HIS A 217 -2.29 -9.86 -8.69
CA HIS A 217 -1.85 -9.31 -7.42
C HIS A 217 -1.37 -7.85 -7.55
N TYR A 218 -1.44 -7.13 -6.43
CA TYR A 218 -0.82 -5.81 -6.30
C TYR A 218 0.29 -5.85 -5.27
N ILE A 219 1.40 -5.21 -5.61
CA ILE A 219 2.55 -5.00 -4.73
C ILE A 219 2.98 -3.54 -4.78
N MET A 220 3.61 -3.04 -3.72
CA MET A 220 4.16 -1.68 -3.69
C MET A 220 5.68 -1.73 -3.84
N ILE A 221 6.21 -1.10 -4.89
CA ILE A 221 7.64 -0.87 -5.06
C ILE A 221 7.94 0.52 -4.49
N TYR A 222 8.70 0.57 -3.40
CA TYR A 222 8.93 1.80 -2.67
C TYR A 222 10.37 2.34 -2.79
N GLY A 223 11.25 1.59 -3.44
CA GLY A 223 12.64 2.03 -3.62
C GLY A 223 13.45 1.11 -4.49
N VAL A 224 14.63 1.58 -4.86
CA VAL A 224 15.65 0.84 -5.59
C VAL A 224 17.02 1.13 -4.96
N ASP A 225 17.83 0.08 -4.81
CA ASP A 225 19.18 0.16 -4.28
C ASP A 225 20.11 -0.59 -5.21
N GLY A 226 20.95 0.14 -5.94
CA GLY A 226 21.70 -0.41 -7.07
C GLY A 226 20.77 -1.04 -8.11
N ASN A 227 20.84 -2.36 -8.26
CA ASN A 227 19.99 -3.13 -9.18
C ASN A 227 18.84 -3.87 -8.46
N ASN A 228 18.59 -3.61 -7.18
CA ASN A 228 17.61 -4.30 -6.39
C ASN A 228 16.42 -3.40 -6.08
N LEU A 229 15.23 -3.84 -6.46
CA LEU A 229 13.96 -3.23 -6.05
C LEU A 229 13.65 -3.59 -4.60
N LYS A 230 13.15 -2.64 -3.85
CA LYS A 230 12.59 -2.81 -2.50
C LYS A 230 11.08 -2.80 -2.60
N ILE A 231 10.46 -3.89 -2.19
CA ILE A 231 9.06 -4.17 -2.47
C ILE A 231 8.35 -4.53 -1.16
N TYR A 232 7.18 -3.96 -0.94
CA TYR A 232 6.20 -4.43 0.02
C TYR A 232 5.16 -5.28 -0.68
N ASP A 233 5.08 -6.53 -0.27
CA ASP A 233 4.11 -7.49 -0.76
C ASP A 233 3.02 -7.68 0.29
N PRO A 234 1.77 -7.25 0.07
CA PRO A 234 0.72 -7.34 1.08
C PRO A 234 0.34 -8.78 1.45
N PHE A 235 0.64 -9.75 0.59
CA PHE A 235 0.43 -11.18 0.84
C PHE A 235 1.76 -11.90 1.10
N LEU A 236 2.61 -11.31 1.94
CA LEU A 236 3.88 -11.90 2.35
C LEU A 236 3.66 -12.88 3.50
N TYR A 237 4.08 -14.13 3.32
CA TYR A 237 4.09 -15.18 4.33
C TYR A 237 5.44 -15.92 4.33
N LYS A 238 5.73 -16.61 5.43
CA LYS A 238 6.99 -17.36 5.58
C LYS A 238 7.13 -18.43 4.49
N GLY A 239 8.23 -18.41 3.78
CA GLY A 239 8.52 -19.41 2.73
C GLY A 239 7.94 -19.09 1.36
N LYS A 240 7.23 -17.97 1.17
CA LYS A 240 6.63 -17.58 -0.13
C LYS A 240 7.60 -17.68 -1.29
N PHE A 241 8.87 -17.33 -1.10
CA PHE A 241 9.91 -17.35 -2.13
C PHE A 241 10.81 -18.60 -2.09
N ASP A 242 10.49 -19.60 -1.27
CA ASP A 242 11.27 -20.84 -1.14
C ASP A 242 10.80 -21.95 -2.07
N THR A 243 9.71 -21.76 -2.81
CA THR A 243 9.19 -22.73 -3.78
C THR A 243 10.15 -22.94 -4.94
N SER A 244 10.06 -24.09 -5.63
CA SER A 244 10.94 -24.43 -6.76
C SER A 244 10.92 -23.40 -7.87
N THR A 245 9.78 -22.74 -8.10
CA THR A 245 9.58 -21.73 -9.17
C THR A 245 10.07 -20.34 -8.76
N ARG A 246 10.13 -20.00 -7.45
CA ARG A 246 10.46 -18.66 -6.94
C ARG A 246 11.85 -18.57 -6.31
N ARG A 247 12.42 -19.70 -5.86
CA ARG A 247 13.70 -19.76 -5.14
C ARG A 247 14.83 -19.09 -5.93
N GLY A 248 15.62 -18.24 -5.25
CA GLY A 248 16.75 -17.52 -5.80
C GLY A 248 16.40 -16.34 -6.71
N LYS A 249 15.11 -16.05 -6.93
CA LYS A 249 14.66 -14.91 -7.75
C LYS A 249 14.35 -13.66 -6.93
N ALA A 250 13.94 -13.85 -5.68
CA ALA A 250 13.76 -12.80 -4.67
C ALA A 250 14.09 -13.38 -3.28
N TYR A 251 14.33 -12.49 -2.32
CA TYR A 251 14.48 -12.88 -0.91
C TYR A 251 13.80 -11.85 -0.01
N VAL A 252 13.59 -12.20 1.25
CA VAL A 252 12.88 -11.37 2.23
C VAL A 252 13.85 -10.88 3.29
N ASP A 253 13.80 -9.58 3.57
CA ASP A 253 14.53 -8.91 4.66
C ASP A 253 13.52 -8.10 5.49
N GLY A 254 13.15 -8.63 6.66
CA GLY A 254 12.05 -8.11 7.45
C GLY A 254 10.71 -8.18 6.70
N ASP A 255 10.07 -7.03 6.49
CA ASP A 255 8.84 -6.91 5.71
C ASP A 255 9.10 -6.58 4.21
N THR A 256 10.38 -6.52 3.82
CA THR A 256 10.79 -6.12 2.48
C THR A 256 11.14 -7.33 1.62
N VAL A 257 10.54 -7.42 0.46
CA VAL A 257 10.98 -8.31 -0.59
C VAL A 257 12.03 -7.60 -1.44
N ILE A 258 13.20 -8.21 -1.55
CA ILE A 258 14.31 -7.73 -2.39
C ILE A 258 14.33 -8.56 -3.67
N CYS A 259 14.21 -7.89 -4.80
CA CYS A 259 14.19 -8.52 -6.11
C CYS A 259 15.03 -7.71 -7.10
N SER A 260 15.97 -8.35 -7.80
CA SER A 260 16.72 -7.62 -8.83
C SER A 260 15.80 -7.12 -9.94
N THR A 261 16.11 -5.96 -10.52
CA THR A 261 15.38 -5.42 -11.68
C THR A 261 15.28 -6.42 -12.83
N THR A 262 16.32 -7.23 -13.03
CA THR A 262 16.35 -8.31 -14.04
C THR A 262 15.35 -9.41 -13.70
N ASN A 263 15.34 -9.91 -12.46
CA ASN A 263 14.40 -10.94 -12.03
C ASN A 263 12.97 -10.43 -12.05
N PHE A 264 12.75 -9.20 -11.60
CA PHE A 264 11.42 -8.58 -11.64
C PHE A 264 10.90 -8.53 -13.09
N LYS A 265 11.71 -8.01 -14.01
CA LYS A 265 11.35 -7.90 -15.44
C LYS A 265 11.03 -9.25 -16.05
N ASN A 266 11.77 -10.31 -15.70
CA ASN A 266 11.64 -11.62 -16.31
C ASN A 266 10.55 -12.51 -15.66
N TYR A 267 10.25 -12.32 -14.38
CA TYR A 267 9.46 -13.28 -13.61
C TYR A 267 8.25 -12.68 -12.88
N ALA A 268 8.12 -11.35 -12.76
CA ALA A 268 6.99 -10.75 -12.05
C ALA A 268 5.69 -10.73 -12.87
N ASN A 269 5.76 -10.94 -14.18
CA ASN A 269 4.61 -10.86 -15.09
C ASN A 269 3.78 -9.58 -14.87
N TYR A 270 4.49 -8.43 -14.77
CA TYR A 270 3.85 -7.15 -14.54
C TYR A 270 2.96 -6.74 -15.72
N LYS A 271 1.83 -6.11 -15.40
CA LYS A 271 0.82 -5.65 -16.36
C LYS A 271 0.80 -4.13 -16.45
N ARG A 272 0.81 -3.45 -15.30
CA ARG A 272 0.73 -1.99 -15.21
C ARG A 272 1.39 -1.49 -13.94
N PHE A 273 1.92 -0.29 -14.02
CA PHE A 273 2.49 0.47 -12.90
C PHE A 273 1.71 1.74 -12.67
N PHE A 274 1.40 2.03 -11.43
CA PHE A 274 0.71 3.21 -10.96
C PHE A 274 1.69 4.00 -10.10
N CYS A 275 2.12 5.15 -10.60
CA CYS A 275 3.20 5.95 -10.03
C CYS A 275 2.62 7.12 -9.26
N TYR A 276 2.93 7.23 -7.97
CA TYR A 276 2.46 8.28 -7.07
C TYR A 276 3.64 9.10 -6.60
N LYS A 277 3.67 10.38 -6.99
CA LYS A 277 4.71 11.32 -6.56
C LYS A 277 4.58 11.62 -5.08
N TYR A 278 5.67 11.58 -4.36
CA TYR A 278 5.72 12.10 -3.02
C TYR A 278 6.71 13.27 -2.95
N ASN A 279 6.33 14.29 -2.18
CA ASN A 279 7.22 15.41 -1.95
C ASN A 279 8.17 15.04 -0.82
N ARG A 280 9.43 14.78 -1.16
CA ARG A 280 10.48 14.89 -0.15
C ARG A 280 10.56 16.38 0.21
N THR A 281 10.24 16.74 1.43
CA THR A 281 10.67 18.01 2.00
C THR A 281 12.17 17.88 2.25
N ASP A 282 12.96 17.93 1.18
CA ASP A 282 14.41 18.05 1.28
C ASP A 282 14.74 19.51 1.60
N ASN A 283 14.80 19.82 2.89
CA ASN A 283 15.63 20.93 3.33
C ASN A 283 17.09 20.45 3.30
N SER A 284 17.70 20.41 2.10
CA SER A 284 19.15 20.47 1.95
C SER A 284 19.54 20.59 0.47
N ASN A 285 19.93 21.79 0.09
CA ASN A 285 20.99 21.96 -0.90
C ASN A 285 22.25 21.31 -0.34
N GLU A 286 22.69 20.18 -0.90
CA GLU A 286 24.09 19.90 -1.18
C GLU A 286 24.25 18.48 -1.74
N ASN A 287 25.00 18.39 -2.83
CA ASN A 287 25.55 17.16 -3.40
C ASN A 287 26.26 16.32 -2.33
N LYS A 288 25.74 15.12 -2.01
CA LYS A 288 26.57 13.94 -1.68
C LYS A 288 25.72 12.68 -1.47
N SER A 289 26.21 11.55 -2.03
CA SER A 289 25.91 10.14 -1.74
C SER A 289 24.79 9.88 -0.71
N GLU A 290 23.74 9.15 -1.13
CA GLU A 290 22.60 8.70 -0.33
C GLU A 290 23.06 8.06 0.99
N MET A 291 22.86 8.78 2.09
CA MET A 291 22.93 8.21 3.44
C MET A 291 21.50 8.05 3.93
N THR A 292 21.02 6.80 3.92
CA THR A 292 19.73 6.45 4.51
C THR A 292 19.80 6.63 6.02
N SER A 293 19.23 7.74 6.52
CA SER A 293 19.10 7.95 7.96
C SER A 293 18.01 7.05 8.54
N TYR A 294 18.22 6.50 9.72
CA TYR A 294 17.26 5.65 10.40
C TYR A 294 17.11 5.99 11.87
N THR A 295 15.94 5.72 12.43
CA THR A 295 15.66 6.01 13.84
C THR A 295 16.19 4.92 14.75
N ARG A 296 16.80 5.34 15.87
CA ARG A 296 17.21 4.49 17.00
C ARG A 296 16.79 5.11 18.33
N TYR A 297 16.84 4.30 19.38
CA TYR A 297 16.50 4.70 20.75
C TYR A 297 17.65 4.34 21.69
N VAL A 298 18.02 5.27 22.53
CA VAL A 298 19.13 5.11 23.50
C VAL A 298 18.77 4.05 24.55
N ARG A 299 19.75 3.16 24.84
CA ARG A 299 19.66 2.08 25.84
C ARG A 299 20.82 2.16 26.81
N VAL A 300 20.63 2.87 27.89
CA VAL A 300 21.62 3.04 28.95
C VAL A 300 20.96 3.08 30.31
N SER A 301 21.69 2.71 31.36
CA SER A 301 21.22 2.83 32.76
C SER A 301 21.25 4.28 33.27
N SER A 302 22.09 5.12 32.68
CA SER A 302 22.23 6.54 33.07
C SER A 302 22.11 7.47 31.88
N ARG A 303 23.19 7.88 31.26
CA ARG A 303 23.22 8.75 30.10
C ARG A 303 24.28 8.29 29.09
N LEU A 304 23.98 8.41 27.79
CA LEU A 304 24.90 8.14 26.71
C LEU A 304 25.67 9.40 26.33
N ASN A 305 27.00 9.34 26.31
CA ASN A 305 27.82 10.46 25.86
C ASN A 305 27.72 10.64 24.35
N ILE A 306 27.54 11.89 23.92
CA ILE A 306 27.69 12.33 22.53
C ILE A 306 29.12 12.82 22.39
N ARG A 307 29.84 12.34 21.37
CA ARG A 307 31.22 12.71 21.08
C ARG A 307 31.36 13.50 19.76
N SER A 308 32.40 14.27 19.63
CA SER A 308 32.68 15.07 18.42
C SER A 308 33.10 14.22 17.20
N GLY A 309 33.40 12.95 17.39
CA GLY A 309 33.83 12.01 16.34
C GLY A 309 33.58 10.55 16.74
N ALA A 310 33.77 9.66 15.78
CA ALA A 310 33.59 8.21 15.94
C ALA A 310 34.78 7.59 16.69
N GLY A 311 34.73 7.55 18.03
CA GLY A 311 35.76 7.01 18.88
C GLY A 311 35.67 7.52 20.31
N ILE A 312 36.16 6.74 21.27
CA ILE A 312 36.17 7.12 22.70
C ILE A 312 37.18 8.22 23.00
N GLU A 313 38.17 8.43 22.16
CA GLU A 313 39.19 9.44 22.19
C GLU A 313 38.64 10.84 21.87
N ASN A 314 37.50 10.91 21.19
CA ASN A 314 36.90 12.19 20.79
C ASN A 314 36.22 12.89 21.98
N LYS A 315 36.26 14.22 21.97
CA LYS A 315 35.68 15.06 23.00
C LYS A 315 34.20 14.80 23.21
N ILE A 316 33.75 14.74 24.47
CA ILE A 316 32.33 14.69 24.82
C ILE A 316 31.71 16.07 24.59
N VAL A 317 30.69 16.15 23.70
CA VAL A 317 30.00 17.39 23.31
C VAL A 317 28.56 17.44 23.81
N GLY A 318 28.06 16.35 24.44
CA GLY A 318 26.72 16.29 24.99
C GLY A 318 26.38 14.94 25.59
N LYS A 319 25.15 14.76 26.04
CA LYS A 319 24.65 13.51 26.61
C LYS A 319 23.17 13.30 26.22
N LEU A 320 22.79 12.02 25.99
CA LEU A 320 21.43 11.58 25.75
C LEU A 320 20.89 10.80 26.97
N ASN A 321 19.60 10.89 27.18
CA ASN A 321 18.92 10.11 28.20
C ASN A 321 18.52 8.73 27.69
N ASN A 322 18.28 7.80 28.62
CA ASN A 322 17.72 6.50 28.25
C ASN A 322 16.38 6.68 27.51
N ASN A 323 16.17 5.86 26.48
CA ASN A 323 14.99 5.88 25.61
C ASN A 323 14.80 7.17 24.77
N GLU A 324 15.79 8.04 24.72
CA GLU A 324 15.77 9.20 23.85
C GLU A 324 15.86 8.73 22.38
N ARG A 325 15.01 9.34 21.53
CA ARG A 325 14.98 9.05 20.09
C ARG A 325 16.09 9.82 19.40
N VAL A 326 16.88 9.12 18.58
CA VAL A 326 17.91 9.70 17.74
C VAL A 326 17.74 9.26 16.30
N THR A 327 18.13 10.12 15.37
CA THR A 327 18.26 9.77 13.95
C THR A 327 19.72 9.45 13.69
N VAL A 328 20.00 8.27 13.18
CA VAL A 328 21.35 7.87 12.75
C VAL A 328 21.48 8.19 11.27
N TYR A 329 22.48 9.00 10.95
CA TYR A 329 22.77 9.43 9.58
C TYR A 329 23.92 8.64 8.94
N GLU A 330 24.78 8.03 9.75
CA GLU A 330 25.97 7.31 9.28
C GLU A 330 26.44 6.35 10.36
N THR A 331 27.03 5.23 9.97
CA THR A 331 27.77 4.33 10.88
C THR A 331 29.21 4.21 10.42
N LYS A 332 30.15 4.31 11.36
CA LYS A 332 31.57 4.09 11.15
C LYS A 332 32.11 3.16 12.24
N GLY A 333 32.34 1.90 11.88
CA GLY A 333 32.62 0.86 12.87
C GLY A 333 31.45 0.75 13.86
N ASN A 334 31.74 0.79 15.15
CA ASN A 334 30.75 0.71 16.23
C ASN A 334 30.22 2.07 16.69
N TRP A 335 30.24 3.09 15.81
CA TRP A 335 29.79 4.46 16.09
C TRP A 335 28.70 4.90 15.12
N SER A 336 27.69 5.56 15.66
CA SER A 336 26.57 6.14 14.91
C SER A 336 26.61 7.65 14.97
N ARG A 337 26.60 8.33 13.79
CA ARG A 337 26.48 9.77 13.70
C ARG A 337 25.00 10.16 13.81
N ILE A 338 24.70 10.99 14.81
CA ILE A 338 23.34 11.46 15.12
C ILE A 338 23.14 12.94 14.87
N GLY A 339 24.11 13.60 14.25
CA GLY A 339 24.11 15.01 13.88
C GLY A 339 25.49 15.45 13.42
N GLU A 340 25.61 16.69 13.03
CA GLU A 340 26.90 17.26 12.67
C GLU A 340 27.84 17.22 13.89
N ASN A 341 29.01 16.60 13.73
CA ASN A 341 29.99 16.40 14.80
C ASN A 341 29.41 15.80 16.09
N LYS A 342 28.38 14.92 15.95
CA LYS A 342 27.71 14.25 17.08
C LYS A 342 27.66 12.75 16.83
N TRP A 343 28.47 12.02 17.59
CA TRP A 343 28.59 10.57 17.48
C TRP A 343 28.30 9.88 18.81
N VAL A 344 27.66 8.72 18.73
CA VAL A 344 27.36 7.86 19.88
C VAL A 344 27.77 6.42 19.56
N SER A 345 28.10 5.61 20.58
CA SER A 345 28.35 4.21 20.35
C SER A 345 27.06 3.48 19.94
N SER A 346 27.13 2.72 18.86
CA SER A 346 26.00 1.95 18.30
C SER A 346 25.50 0.85 19.25
N ASP A 347 26.36 0.35 20.15
CA ASP A 347 25.99 -0.66 21.16
C ASP A 347 24.88 -0.20 22.10
N TYR A 348 24.76 1.10 22.28
CA TYR A 348 23.73 1.71 23.13
C TYR A 348 22.53 2.23 22.35
N LEU A 349 22.32 1.74 21.14
CA LEU A 349 21.17 2.09 20.31
C LEU A 349 20.33 0.85 19.99
N ALA A 350 19.00 0.97 20.10
CA ALA A 350 18.05 -0.08 19.77
C ALA A 350 17.03 0.39 18.74
N GLU A 351 16.48 -0.52 17.96
CA GLU A 351 15.48 -0.24 16.93
C GLU A 351 14.13 0.19 17.48
N LYS A 352 13.78 -0.33 18.65
CA LYS A 352 12.47 -0.04 19.27
C LYS A 352 12.67 0.77 20.54
N SER A 353 11.78 1.72 20.78
CA SER A 353 11.66 2.34 22.11
C SER A 353 11.42 1.26 23.17
N VAL A 354 11.73 1.50 24.44
CA VAL A 354 11.35 0.55 25.51
C VAL A 354 9.86 0.32 25.37
N ASN A 355 9.48 -0.93 25.13
CA ASN A 355 8.09 -1.32 25.14
C ASN A 355 7.48 -0.80 26.44
N VAL A 356 6.59 0.17 26.30
CA VAL A 356 5.63 0.43 27.35
C VAL A 356 4.75 -0.80 27.34
N ASN A 357 5.00 -1.73 28.23
CA ASN A 357 4.23 -2.96 28.39
C ASN A 357 2.84 -2.60 28.96
N ARG A 358 2.08 -1.83 28.17
CA ARG A 358 0.67 -1.46 28.43
C ARG A 358 -0.17 -2.12 27.36
N ASN A 359 -0.57 -3.35 27.63
CA ASN A 359 -1.53 -4.04 26.76
C ASN A 359 -2.94 -3.48 27.01
N THR A 360 -3.15 -2.20 26.64
CA THR A 360 -4.43 -1.50 26.81
C THR A 360 -5.16 -1.25 25.48
N VAL A 361 -4.57 -1.64 24.36
CA VAL A 361 -5.19 -1.52 23.04
C VAL A 361 -6.50 -2.31 22.99
N GLY A 362 -7.54 -1.73 22.45
CA GLY A 362 -8.89 -2.29 22.43
C GLY A 362 -9.73 -2.00 23.67
N GLN A 363 -9.11 -1.61 24.79
CA GLN A 363 -9.84 -1.34 26.03
C GLN A 363 -10.64 -0.04 25.95
N TYR A 364 -11.84 -0.06 26.54
CA TYR A 364 -12.64 1.13 26.75
C TYR A 364 -12.28 1.75 28.09
N LYS A 365 -12.04 3.05 28.08
CA LYS A 365 -11.75 3.87 29.27
C LYS A 365 -12.72 5.04 29.38
N ARG A 366 -12.86 5.61 30.58
CA ARG A 366 -13.67 6.81 30.80
C ARG A 366 -12.79 7.94 31.29
N LEU A 367 -13.02 9.16 30.79
CA LEU A 367 -12.29 10.33 31.24
C LEU A 367 -12.61 10.60 32.71
N LYS A 368 -11.59 10.87 33.52
CA LYS A 368 -11.73 11.24 34.96
C LYS A 368 -12.39 12.59 35.08
N ASN A 369 -11.88 13.56 34.33
CA ASN A 369 -12.24 14.97 34.42
C ASN A 369 -12.49 15.52 33.00
N ARG A 370 -12.92 16.78 32.92
CA ARG A 370 -12.91 17.54 31.68
C ARG A 370 -11.50 17.56 31.12
N THR A 371 -11.32 17.09 29.91
CA THR A 371 -9.99 16.77 29.36
C THR A 371 -9.86 17.30 27.94
N TYR A 372 -8.64 17.65 27.56
CA TYR A 372 -8.28 18.01 26.21
C TYR A 372 -7.72 16.81 25.46
N LEU A 373 -8.20 16.61 24.23
CA LEU A 373 -7.66 15.69 23.25
C LEU A 373 -7.05 16.51 22.10
N TYR A 374 -6.07 15.96 21.41
CA TYR A 374 -5.27 16.71 20.44
C TYR A 374 -5.22 16.00 19.10
N SER A 375 -5.11 16.78 18.01
CA SER A 375 -5.00 16.22 16.66
C SER A 375 -3.59 15.68 16.32
N LYS A 376 -2.56 15.98 17.13
CA LYS A 376 -1.18 15.54 16.90
C LYS A 376 -0.63 14.74 18.09
N SER A 377 0.24 13.77 17.80
CA SER A 377 0.81 12.85 18.79
C SER A 377 1.70 13.51 19.85
N ASN A 378 2.25 14.68 19.56
CA ASN A 378 3.00 15.49 20.53
C ASN A 378 2.11 16.38 21.41
N LEU A 379 0.79 16.17 21.38
CA LEU A 379 -0.24 16.95 22.09
C LEU A 379 -0.27 18.43 21.68
N THR A 380 -0.02 18.69 20.40
CA THR A 380 -0.19 20.00 19.77
C THR A 380 -1.27 19.95 18.68
N GLY A 381 -1.40 21.02 17.89
CA GLY A 381 -2.41 21.11 16.86
C GLY A 381 -3.81 21.44 17.39
N LYS A 382 -4.85 21.01 16.67
CA LYS A 382 -6.23 21.29 17.05
C LYS A 382 -6.58 20.60 18.37
N LYS A 383 -7.24 21.34 19.26
CA LYS A 383 -7.54 20.93 20.61
C LYS A 383 -9.05 20.75 20.78
N TYR A 384 -9.46 19.59 21.24
CA TYR A 384 -10.85 19.23 21.47
C TYR A 384 -11.10 19.06 22.95
N THR A 385 -12.23 19.59 23.46
CA THR A 385 -12.59 19.47 24.88
C THR A 385 -13.68 18.44 25.04
N TYR A 386 -13.47 17.48 25.96
CA TYR A 386 -14.45 16.47 26.32
C TYR A 386 -14.72 16.49 27.83
N LEU A 387 -15.97 16.20 28.19
CA LEU A 387 -16.41 16.17 29.59
C LEU A 387 -15.94 14.91 30.31
N ALA A 388 -15.93 14.95 31.63
CA ALA A 388 -15.76 13.78 32.48
C ALA A 388 -16.71 12.65 32.06
N LYS A 389 -16.33 11.40 32.33
CA LYS A 389 -17.07 10.19 31.98
C LYS A 389 -17.22 9.90 30.46
N THR A 390 -16.76 10.80 29.54
CA THR A 390 -16.72 10.48 28.12
C THR A 390 -15.95 9.19 27.92
N GLN A 391 -16.53 8.25 27.16
CA GLN A 391 -15.92 6.96 26.86
C GLN A 391 -15.02 7.07 25.65
N VAL A 392 -13.81 6.51 25.77
CA VAL A 392 -12.84 6.38 24.69
C VAL A 392 -12.39 4.93 24.56
N LYS A 393 -12.10 4.47 23.34
CA LYS A 393 -11.47 3.18 23.07
C LYS A 393 -10.01 3.42 22.74
N ILE A 394 -9.10 2.73 23.40
CA ILE A 394 -7.67 2.85 23.11
C ILE A 394 -7.38 2.10 21.80
N ILE A 395 -6.93 2.82 20.80
CA ILE A 395 -6.60 2.29 19.48
C ILE A 395 -5.12 1.93 19.41
N ARG A 396 -4.27 2.76 20.04
CA ARG A 396 -2.82 2.53 20.04
C ARG A 396 -2.16 3.20 21.24
N ASN A 397 -1.20 2.52 21.85
CA ASN A 397 -0.31 3.12 22.82
C ASN A 397 0.83 3.84 22.07
N VAL A 398 0.87 5.17 22.12
CA VAL A 398 1.81 6.01 21.35
C VAL A 398 3.12 6.15 22.11
N SER A 399 3.04 6.41 23.43
CA SER A 399 4.21 6.49 24.31
C SER A 399 3.84 6.06 25.73
N SER A 400 4.75 6.15 26.68
CA SER A 400 4.49 5.83 28.09
C SER A 400 3.32 6.62 28.67
N ASN A 401 3.03 7.80 28.16
CA ASN A 401 2.05 8.74 28.70
C ASN A 401 1.04 9.29 27.68
N ILE A 402 1.04 8.76 26.43
CA ILE A 402 0.14 9.20 25.37
C ILE A 402 -0.49 7.98 24.69
N ASP A 403 -1.80 8.02 24.54
CA ASP A 403 -2.56 7.07 23.74
C ASP A 403 -3.29 7.77 22.60
N TYR A 404 -3.45 7.05 21.50
CA TYR A 404 -4.36 7.39 20.41
C TYR A 404 -5.68 6.68 20.67
N VAL A 405 -6.76 7.43 20.69
CA VAL A 405 -8.06 6.92 21.13
C VAL A 405 -9.18 7.29 20.15
N TYR A 406 -10.16 6.43 20.07
CA TYR A 406 -11.44 6.69 19.42
C TYR A 406 -12.42 7.21 20.48
N VAL A 407 -13.08 8.32 20.23
CA VAL A 407 -14.08 8.93 21.11
C VAL A 407 -15.45 8.41 20.72
N VAL A 408 -16.01 7.52 21.56
CA VAL A 408 -17.25 6.78 21.24
C VAL A 408 -18.44 7.72 20.93
N LYS A 409 -18.56 8.82 21.66
CA LYS A 409 -19.69 9.74 21.51
C LYS A 409 -19.70 10.51 20.19
N THR A 410 -18.53 10.82 19.64
CA THR A 410 -18.40 11.71 18.47
C THR A 410 -17.92 11.01 17.21
N GLY A 411 -17.50 9.74 17.31
CA GLY A 411 -16.92 9.00 16.20
C GLY A 411 -15.53 9.49 15.76
N GLY A 412 -14.89 10.38 16.53
CA GLY A 412 -13.61 10.99 16.18
C GLY A 412 -12.42 10.32 16.85
N TYR A 413 -11.24 10.52 16.26
CA TYR A 413 -9.97 10.04 16.80
C TYR A 413 -9.12 11.20 17.30
N ALA A 414 -8.33 10.97 18.35
CA ALA A 414 -7.45 12.00 18.91
C ALA A 414 -6.38 11.42 19.83
N TYR A 415 -5.39 12.24 20.18
CA TYR A 415 -4.35 11.90 21.14
C TYR A 415 -4.68 12.42 22.52
N ILE A 416 -4.39 11.62 23.55
CA ILE A 416 -4.70 11.93 24.93
C ILE A 416 -3.57 11.48 25.88
N ARG A 417 -3.38 12.20 26.97
CA ARG A 417 -2.51 11.74 28.05
C ARG A 417 -3.13 10.57 28.80
N THR A 418 -2.34 9.56 29.12
CA THR A 418 -2.80 8.34 29.80
C THR A 418 -3.33 8.56 31.20
N ASN A 419 -2.91 9.63 31.88
CA ASN A 419 -3.43 10.01 33.21
C ASN A 419 -4.83 10.63 33.16
N ALA A 420 -5.39 10.84 31.97
CA ALA A 420 -6.70 11.46 31.78
C ALA A 420 -7.88 10.50 31.99
N TYR A 421 -7.65 9.18 32.05
CA TYR A 421 -8.71 8.19 32.25
C TYR A 421 -8.38 7.19 33.38
N LYS A 422 -9.46 6.55 33.88
CA LYS A 422 -9.43 5.48 34.89
C LYS A 422 -9.21 4.13 34.22
#